data_3cb4be051bff6019b39bd99e68a8f8b0
#
_entry.id   3cb4be051bff6019b39bd99e68a8f8b0
#
_cell.length_a   1.000
_cell.length_b   1.000
_cell.length_c   1.000
_cell.angle_alpha   90.00
_cell.angle_beta   90.00
_cell.angle_gamma   90.00
#
_symmetry.space_group_name_H-M   'P 1'
#
loop_
_entity.id
_entity.type
_entity.pdbx_description
1 polymer ?
#
loop_
_entity_poly.entity_id
_entity_poly.type
_entity_poly.pdbx_seq_one_letter_code
_entity_poly.pdbx_strand_id
1 'polypeptide(L)'
;MYRIGICDDDLAFGSRIEQYLQEYARREGLVFDITIFLSGDEYLRFLKEDPPLDIIFLDIEFGGSTDGVTVGKVIRADLKNEATQIVYVSAMESYALQLFKNRPIDFLVKPVERQDIDRIMKEYIRVYGQKSRNFFE
;
A
#
# COMPACT_ATOMS: atom_id res chain seq x y z
N MET A 1 -15.74 2.77 3.27
CA MET A 1 -14.47 2.73 4.03
C MET A 1 -13.41 2.02 3.21
N TYR A 2 -12.21 2.56 3.20
CA TYR A 2 -11.08 1.95 2.50
C TYR A 2 -10.10 1.38 3.51
N ARG A 3 -9.64 0.17 3.26
CA ARG A 3 -8.67 -0.51 4.12
C ARG A 3 -7.28 -0.38 3.51
N ILE A 4 -6.39 0.30 4.22
CA ILE A 4 -5.07 0.67 3.71
C ILE A 4 -4.00 0.11 4.62
N GLY A 5 -2.97 -0.48 4.04
CA GLY A 5 -1.82 -0.96 4.79
C GLY A 5 -0.57 -0.15 4.47
N ILE A 6 0.31 -0.07 5.45
CA ILE A 6 1.65 0.49 5.29
C ILE A 6 2.61 -0.53 5.87
N CYS A 7 3.50 -1.06 5.05
CA CYS A 7 4.45 -2.08 5.47
C CYS A 7 5.86 -1.52 5.38
N ASP A 8 6.45 -1.18 6.53
CA ASP A 8 7.77 -0.56 6.62
C ASP A 8 8.29 -0.77 8.04
N ASP A 9 9.57 -1.13 8.18
CA ASP A 9 10.18 -1.35 9.50
C ASP A 9 10.53 -0.04 10.21
N ASP A 10 10.45 1.09 9.52
CA ASP A 10 10.64 2.42 10.11
C ASP A 10 9.27 2.96 10.53
N LEU A 11 8.97 2.87 11.83
CA LEU A 11 7.70 3.33 12.36
C LEU A 11 7.47 4.83 12.15
N ALA A 12 8.52 5.63 12.22
CA ALA A 12 8.40 7.08 11.99
C ALA A 12 7.97 7.39 10.56
N PHE A 13 8.50 6.65 9.58
CA PHE A 13 8.09 6.76 8.19
C PHE A 13 6.63 6.34 8.02
N GLY A 14 6.27 5.18 8.56
CA GLY A 14 4.89 4.68 8.48
C GLY A 14 3.89 5.63 9.09
N SER A 15 4.20 6.20 10.25
CA SER A 15 3.34 7.17 10.92
C SER A 15 3.15 8.45 10.10
N ARG A 16 4.20 8.89 9.39
CA ARG A 16 4.11 10.06 8.53
C ARG A 16 3.19 9.79 7.34
N ILE A 17 3.32 8.62 6.72
CA ILE A 17 2.42 8.25 5.61
C ILE A 17 0.98 8.15 6.10
N GLU A 18 0.78 7.55 7.27
CA GLU A 18 -0.57 7.49 7.88
C GLU A 18 -1.14 8.88 8.08
N GLN A 19 -0.35 9.82 8.56
CA GLN A 19 -0.80 11.20 8.75
C GLN A 19 -1.24 11.83 7.44
N TYR A 20 -0.45 11.68 6.38
CA TYR A 20 -0.81 12.21 5.05
C TYR A 20 -2.11 11.59 4.53
N LEU A 21 -2.28 10.29 4.72
CA LEU A 21 -3.50 9.59 4.31
C LEU A 21 -4.71 10.09 5.08
N GLN A 22 -4.60 10.27 6.40
CA GLN A 22 -5.71 10.76 7.21
C GLN A 22 -6.06 12.20 6.89
N GLU A 23 -5.09 13.02 6.56
CA GLU A 23 -5.33 14.40 6.11
C GLU A 23 -6.11 14.40 4.80
N TYR A 24 -5.73 13.52 3.87
CA TYR A 24 -6.44 13.37 2.60
C TYR A 24 -7.89 12.92 2.85
N ALA A 25 -8.09 11.93 3.70
CA ALA A 25 -9.42 11.43 4.02
C ALA A 25 -10.32 12.54 4.58
N ARG A 26 -9.78 13.35 5.50
CA ARG A 26 -10.55 14.46 6.08
C ARG A 26 -10.96 15.50 5.02
N ARG A 27 -10.02 15.85 4.13
CA ARG A 27 -10.33 16.83 3.07
C ARG A 27 -11.39 16.33 2.10
N GLU A 28 -11.39 15.03 1.82
CA GLU A 28 -12.27 14.44 0.81
C GLU A 28 -13.53 13.78 1.39
N GLY A 29 -13.72 13.85 2.70
CA GLY A 29 -14.89 13.24 3.34
C GLY A 29 -14.90 11.73 3.27
N LEU A 30 -13.73 11.10 3.36
CA LEU A 30 -13.56 9.64 3.27
C LEU A 30 -13.17 9.07 4.62
N VAL A 31 -13.37 7.76 4.78
CA VAL A 31 -12.97 7.02 5.97
C VAL A 31 -11.92 5.98 5.56
N PHE A 32 -10.73 6.09 6.16
CA PHE A 32 -9.63 5.15 5.94
C PHE A 32 -9.38 4.37 7.22
N ASP A 33 -9.33 3.05 7.10
CA ASP A 33 -8.89 2.14 8.15
C ASP A 33 -7.46 1.75 7.82
N ILE A 34 -6.49 2.29 8.57
CA ILE A 34 -5.07 2.17 8.26
C ILE A 34 -4.39 1.26 9.27
N THR A 35 -3.63 0.29 8.78
CA THR A 35 -2.83 -0.62 9.60
C THR A 35 -1.37 -0.49 9.18
N ILE A 36 -0.47 -0.38 10.16
CA ILE A 36 0.97 -0.35 9.94
C ILE A 36 1.56 -1.71 10.31
N PHE A 37 2.28 -2.31 9.37
CA PHE A 37 3.00 -3.56 9.58
C PHE A 37 4.50 -3.23 9.62
N LEU A 38 5.20 -3.70 10.64
CA LEU A 38 6.61 -3.39 10.84
C LEU A 38 7.55 -4.40 10.17
N SER A 39 6.98 -5.43 9.56
CA SER A 39 7.77 -6.41 8.79
C SER A 39 6.91 -7.09 7.74
N GLY A 40 7.57 -7.69 6.75
CA GLY A 40 6.87 -8.48 5.75
C GLY A 40 6.18 -9.69 6.36
N ASP A 41 6.81 -10.33 7.34
CA ASP A 41 6.23 -11.50 8.01
C ASP A 41 4.94 -11.13 8.74
N GLU A 42 4.90 -9.98 9.39
CA GLU A 42 3.70 -9.49 10.08
C GLU A 42 2.55 -9.29 9.10
N TYR A 43 2.83 -8.69 7.94
CA TYR A 43 1.81 -8.49 6.91
C TYR A 43 1.35 -9.82 6.32
N LEU A 44 2.26 -10.76 6.08
CA LEU A 44 1.89 -12.08 5.56
C LEU A 44 0.99 -12.85 6.52
N ARG A 45 1.22 -12.74 7.83
CA ARG A 45 0.31 -13.33 8.82
C ARG A 45 -1.08 -12.69 8.76
N PHE A 46 -1.12 -11.38 8.63
CA PHE A 46 -2.39 -10.64 8.46
C PHE A 46 -3.17 -11.16 7.26
N LEU A 47 -2.49 -11.40 6.15
CA LEU A 47 -3.14 -11.85 4.90
C LEU A 47 -3.83 -13.22 5.04
N LYS A 48 -3.41 -14.04 5.98
CA LYS A 48 -4.01 -15.36 6.21
C LYS A 48 -5.29 -15.30 7.02
N GLU A 49 -5.45 -14.28 7.85
CA GLU A 49 -6.52 -14.24 8.86
C GLU A 49 -7.56 -13.18 8.61
N ASP A 50 -7.21 -12.12 7.90
CA ASP A 50 -8.06 -10.94 7.74
C ASP A 50 -8.48 -10.73 6.29
N PRO A 51 -9.57 -9.98 6.05
CA PRO A 51 -9.98 -9.64 4.69
C PRO A 51 -8.89 -8.84 3.97
N PRO A 52 -8.80 -8.94 2.63
CA PRO A 52 -7.79 -8.21 1.88
C PRO A 52 -7.86 -6.70 2.07
N LEU A 53 -6.72 -6.05 1.98
CA LEU A 53 -6.64 -4.59 1.95
C LEU A 53 -7.02 -4.08 0.55
N ASP A 54 -7.47 -2.84 0.48
CA ASP A 54 -7.72 -2.18 -0.80
C ASP A 54 -6.41 -1.71 -1.43
N ILE A 55 -5.51 -1.16 -0.61
CA ILE A 55 -4.22 -0.67 -1.09
C ILE A 55 -3.15 -0.89 -0.02
N ILE A 56 -1.94 -1.23 -0.46
CA ILE A 56 -0.79 -1.41 0.43
C ILE A 56 0.40 -0.59 -0.07
N PHE A 57 0.95 0.24 0.83
CA PHE A 57 2.23 0.92 0.61
C PHE A 57 3.31 0.01 1.15
N LEU A 58 4.13 -0.53 0.27
CA LEU A 58 5.00 -1.66 0.58
C LEU A 58 6.45 -1.26 0.35
N ASP A 59 7.19 -1.11 1.45
CA ASP A 59 8.63 -0.88 1.38
C ASP A 59 9.30 -2.12 0.79
N ILE A 60 10.27 -1.91 -0.07
CA ILE A 60 11.01 -2.99 -0.70
C ILE A 60 12.11 -3.48 0.21
N GLU A 61 12.72 -2.59 0.97
CA GLU A 61 13.91 -2.85 1.76
C GLU A 61 13.58 -2.92 3.25
N PHE A 62 13.27 -4.11 3.75
CA PHE A 62 13.15 -4.31 5.19
C PHE A 62 14.38 -4.99 5.73
N GLY A 63 14.66 -4.77 7.00
CA GLY A 63 15.49 -5.70 7.76
C GLY A 63 14.70 -7.01 7.98
N GLY A 64 15.36 -8.14 7.93
CA GLY A 64 14.73 -9.42 8.21
C GLY A 64 14.67 -10.35 7.00
N SER A 65 13.91 -11.43 7.14
CA SER A 65 13.90 -12.53 6.17
C SER A 65 12.98 -12.31 4.97
N THR A 66 12.01 -11.42 5.07
CA THR A 66 11.01 -11.24 4.02
C THR A 66 10.97 -9.78 3.57
N ASP A 67 11.38 -9.53 2.34
CA ASP A 67 11.38 -8.18 1.75
C ASP A 67 10.08 -7.89 0.99
N GLY A 68 9.94 -6.64 0.53
CA GLY A 68 8.73 -6.22 -0.19
C GLY A 68 8.55 -6.90 -1.53
N VAL A 69 9.62 -7.31 -2.19
CA VAL A 69 9.54 -8.04 -3.46
C VAL A 69 8.87 -9.39 -3.23
N THR A 70 9.31 -10.10 -2.19
CA THR A 70 8.75 -11.40 -1.82
C THR A 70 7.27 -11.26 -1.43
N VAL A 71 6.94 -10.25 -0.62
CA VAL A 71 5.56 -10.00 -0.21
C VAL A 71 4.67 -9.76 -1.44
N GLY A 72 5.14 -8.94 -2.38
CA GLY A 72 4.38 -8.68 -3.61
C GLY A 72 4.12 -9.94 -4.43
N LYS A 73 5.11 -10.83 -4.52
CA LYS A 73 4.94 -12.12 -5.20
C LYS A 73 3.91 -13.00 -4.51
N VAL A 74 3.93 -13.03 -3.17
CA VAL A 74 2.94 -13.81 -2.40
C VAL A 74 1.54 -13.30 -2.72
N ILE A 75 1.33 -11.98 -2.70
CA ILE A 75 0.03 -11.39 -3.00
C ILE A 75 -0.46 -11.83 -4.39
N ARG A 76 0.37 -11.68 -5.41
CA ARG A 76 -0.04 -11.89 -6.80
C ARG A 76 -0.03 -13.36 -7.22
N ALA A 77 1.03 -14.09 -6.87
CA ALA A 77 1.22 -15.46 -7.37
C ALA A 77 0.61 -16.49 -6.45
N ASP A 78 0.88 -16.43 -5.15
CA ASP A 78 0.45 -17.46 -4.21
C ASP A 78 -1.00 -17.29 -3.80
N LEU A 79 -1.42 -16.07 -3.48
CA LEU A 79 -2.79 -15.78 -3.07
C LEU A 79 -3.69 -15.41 -4.25
N LYS A 80 -3.11 -15.19 -5.41
CA LYS A 80 -3.82 -14.80 -6.64
C LYS A 80 -4.71 -13.59 -6.40
N ASN A 81 -4.25 -12.66 -5.55
CA ASN A 81 -5.00 -11.47 -5.22
C ASN A 81 -4.61 -10.33 -6.18
N GLU A 82 -5.50 -9.97 -7.07
CA GLU A 82 -5.35 -8.84 -7.99
C GLU A 82 -6.14 -7.61 -7.50
N ALA A 83 -6.93 -7.76 -6.44
CA ALA A 83 -7.78 -6.68 -5.93
C ALA A 83 -7.02 -5.68 -5.07
N THR A 84 -6.07 -6.15 -4.26
CA THR A 84 -5.23 -5.27 -3.45
C THR A 84 -4.25 -4.54 -4.36
N GLN A 85 -4.33 -3.22 -4.39
CA GLN A 85 -3.40 -2.42 -5.19
C GLN A 85 -2.11 -2.20 -4.43
N ILE A 86 -0.98 -2.29 -5.13
CA ILE A 86 0.34 -2.19 -4.52
C ILE A 86 1.00 -0.89 -4.93
N VAL A 87 1.47 -0.11 -3.95
CA VAL A 87 2.38 1.01 -4.16
C VAL A 87 3.70 0.62 -3.54
N TYR A 88 4.73 0.43 -4.34
CA TYR A 88 6.05 0.15 -3.81
C TYR A 88 6.74 1.43 -3.38
N VAL A 89 7.49 1.34 -2.30
CA VAL A 89 8.26 2.47 -1.76
C VAL A 89 9.71 2.03 -1.57
N SER A 90 10.67 2.82 -2.01
CA SER A 90 12.09 2.50 -1.88
C SER A 90 12.93 3.77 -1.90
N ALA A 91 14.10 3.71 -1.28
CA ALA A 91 15.12 4.75 -1.45
C ALA A 91 15.84 4.62 -2.79
N MET A 92 15.67 3.49 -3.50
CA MET A 92 16.39 3.19 -4.74
C MET A 92 15.44 3.02 -5.92
N GLU A 93 15.50 3.97 -6.83
CA GLU A 93 14.67 3.99 -8.04
C GLU A 93 14.91 2.79 -8.97
N SER A 94 16.10 2.20 -8.89
CA SER A 94 16.50 1.09 -9.76
C SER A 94 15.65 -0.17 -9.60
N TYR A 95 14.91 -0.30 -8.51
CA TYR A 95 14.03 -1.45 -8.28
C TYR A 95 12.77 -1.43 -9.14
N ALA A 96 12.39 -0.30 -9.70
CA ALA A 96 11.09 -0.14 -10.36
C ALA A 96 10.85 -1.18 -11.46
N LEU A 97 11.86 -1.44 -12.31
CA LEU A 97 11.72 -2.39 -13.41
C LEU A 97 11.52 -3.83 -12.93
N GLN A 98 12.19 -4.21 -11.84
CA GLN A 98 12.09 -5.56 -11.29
C GLN A 98 10.71 -5.86 -10.73
N LEU A 99 10.01 -4.81 -10.30
CA LEU A 99 8.73 -4.95 -9.61
C LEU A 99 7.53 -4.83 -10.53
N PHE A 100 7.77 -4.48 -11.77
CA PHE A 100 6.71 -4.23 -12.76
C PHE A 100 5.78 -5.43 -12.93
N LYS A 101 6.31 -6.65 -12.90
CA LYS A 101 5.49 -7.85 -13.10
C LYS A 101 4.53 -8.15 -11.95
N ASN A 102 4.66 -7.49 -10.79
CA ASN A 102 3.69 -7.59 -9.71
C ASN A 102 2.54 -6.60 -9.88
N ARG A 103 2.54 -5.86 -10.98
CA ARG A 103 1.47 -4.95 -11.38
C ARG A 103 1.15 -3.91 -10.31
N PRO A 104 2.16 -3.14 -9.84
CA PRO A 104 1.87 -2.06 -8.91
C PRO A 104 1.13 -0.93 -9.61
N ILE A 105 0.38 -0.14 -8.84
CA ILE A 105 -0.23 1.06 -9.40
C ILE A 105 0.74 2.24 -9.40
N ASP A 106 1.77 2.17 -8.55
CA ASP A 106 2.78 3.24 -8.52
C ASP A 106 4.03 2.77 -7.79
N PHE A 107 5.07 3.58 -7.91
CA PHE A 107 6.35 3.38 -7.27
C PHE A 107 6.82 4.72 -6.73
N LEU A 108 7.03 4.81 -5.41
CA LEU A 108 7.48 6.03 -4.75
C LEU A 108 8.93 5.91 -4.33
N VAL A 109 9.70 6.96 -4.57
CA VAL A 109 11.09 7.04 -4.11
C VAL A 109 11.13 7.90 -2.86
N LYS A 110 11.77 7.40 -1.81
CA LYS A 110 11.94 8.15 -0.56
C LYS A 110 12.86 9.35 -0.77
N PRO A 111 12.61 10.50 -0.14
CA PRO A 111 11.54 10.77 0.80
C PRO A 111 10.19 11.00 0.09
N VAL A 112 9.11 10.52 0.72
CA VAL A 112 7.75 10.65 0.20
C VAL A 112 7.13 11.93 0.74
N GLU A 113 6.57 12.73 -0.16
CA GLU A 113 5.96 14.00 0.17
C GLU A 113 4.43 13.86 0.26
N ARG A 114 3.77 14.83 0.93
CA ARG A 114 2.31 14.83 1.03
C ARG A 114 1.64 14.78 -0.36
N GLN A 115 2.16 15.57 -1.32
CA GLN A 115 1.57 15.60 -2.66
C GLN A 115 1.69 14.26 -3.40
N ASP A 116 2.68 13.44 -3.08
CA ASP A 116 2.78 12.10 -3.66
C ASP A 116 1.62 11.23 -3.20
N ILE A 117 1.29 11.29 -1.93
CA ILE A 117 0.17 10.54 -1.36
C ILE A 117 -1.15 11.07 -1.92
N ASP A 118 -1.32 12.40 -1.99
CA ASP A 118 -2.53 13.01 -2.54
C ASP A 118 -2.74 12.55 -3.99
N ARG A 119 -1.69 12.54 -4.80
CA ARG A 119 -1.74 12.13 -6.20
C ARG A 119 -2.16 10.67 -6.33
N ILE A 120 -1.56 9.80 -5.54
CA ILE A 120 -1.86 8.36 -5.58
C ILE A 120 -3.28 8.09 -5.14
N MET A 121 -3.72 8.70 -4.05
CA MET A 121 -5.07 8.45 -3.54
C MET A 121 -6.13 9.01 -4.46
N LYS A 122 -5.89 10.18 -5.06
CA LYS A 122 -6.81 10.75 -6.04
C LYS A 122 -6.98 9.80 -7.23
N GLU A 123 -5.89 9.28 -7.75
CA GLU A 123 -5.92 8.34 -8.87
C GLU A 123 -6.56 7.01 -8.48
N TYR A 124 -6.23 6.49 -7.30
CA TYR A 124 -6.81 5.25 -6.79
C TYR A 124 -8.34 5.37 -6.67
N ILE A 125 -8.82 6.45 -6.03
CA ILE A 125 -10.25 6.67 -5.84
C ILE A 125 -10.95 6.84 -7.19
N ARG A 126 -10.32 7.54 -8.14
CA ARG A 126 -10.89 7.73 -9.48
C ARG A 126 -11.11 6.40 -10.20
N VAL A 127 -10.15 5.50 -10.12
CA VAL A 127 -10.19 4.24 -10.85
C VAL A 127 -11.00 3.17 -10.12
N TYR A 128 -10.80 3.04 -8.82
CA TYR A 128 -11.36 1.93 -8.04
C TYR A 128 -12.50 2.33 -7.10
N GLY A 129 -12.56 3.60 -6.71
CA GLY A 129 -13.55 4.07 -5.73
C GLY A 129 -14.99 3.96 -6.20
N GLN A 130 -15.24 4.15 -7.48
CA GLN A 130 -16.59 4.07 -8.03
C GLN A 130 -17.16 2.65 -7.98
N LYS A 131 -16.32 1.66 -8.09
CA LYS A 131 -16.75 0.26 -7.95
C LYS A 131 -17.25 -0.03 -6.54
N SER A 132 -16.56 0.52 -5.54
CA SER A 132 -16.98 0.39 -4.14
C SER A 132 -18.29 1.11 -3.88
N ARG A 133 -18.51 2.27 -4.48
CA ARG A 133 -19.76 3.02 -4.37
C ARG A 133 -20.91 2.27 -4.98
N ASN A 134 -20.74 1.80 -6.20
CA ASN A 134 -21.80 1.11 -6.94
C ASN A 134 -22.25 -0.15 -6.23
N PHE A 135 -21.37 -0.74 -5.45
CA PHE A 135 -21.68 -1.94 -4.70
C PHE A 135 -22.76 -1.71 -3.64
N PHE A 136 -22.87 -0.49 -3.12
CA PHE A 136 -23.79 -0.15 -2.04
C PHE A 136 -25.03 0.59 -2.52
N GLU A 137 -25.12 0.85 -3.79
CA GLU A 137 -26.31 1.43 -4.38
C GLU A 137 -27.28 0.31 -4.83
#